data_bf1720accab17d7849bceef3cd455882
#
_entry.id   bf1720accab17d7849bceef3cd455882
#
_cell.length_a   1.000
_cell.length_b   1.000
_cell.length_c   1.000
_cell.angle_alpha   90.00
_cell.angle_beta   90.00
_cell.angle_gamma   90.00
#
_symmetry.space_group_name_H-M   'P 1'
#
loop_
_entity.id
_entity.type
_entity.pdbx_description
1 polymer ?
#
loop_
_entity_poly.entity_id
_entity_poly.type
_entity_poly.pdbx_seq_one_letter_code
_entity_poly.pdbx_strand_id
1 'polypeptide(L)'
;MLEKTATTAPVADGLTDGLPWEKRRWAIAALFTALAMASLDTAIANIALPAISTDLHVSPADVVWVVNVYQIALVATLLPLGALGEIVGHERIYLSGLLLFTLASVGCALAWSLPSLLVARTLQGLGASGCMSVNTALVRFVYPSRMQGRGFGHNAMVVATAFTLGPSIASGILSLGPWPWLFAINLPFGVIAFLIGIKTLPSLPRLKHSFDFLGAALAAACLGLFIVGIGGAGHRAPPALVLGALIAALAIGWILTRRHADHPAPILPIDLFRRPLFALSAATAICSFGVQGLSFVALPFYFEDVLGRSQVETGFFMTPWPLVVAIMAPIGGRLADRFPAGILAGIGLILLGLGMALLAMLPANPSVADIVWRTMVCGFGFGFFQTPNLKAIMSSAPPHRSGSASGIVATARLIGQTTGAALAALCFILAGRGGAVLALALGAGFAGVGSVMSFLRLTVAPRA
;
A
#
# COMPACT_ATOMS: atom_id res chain seq x y z
N MET A 1 24.08 -22.92 -40.79
CA MET A 1 24.63 -21.56 -40.63
C MET A 1 23.49 -20.58 -40.86
N LEU A 2 22.76 -20.22 -39.83
CA LEU A 2 21.83 -19.10 -39.79
C LEU A 2 21.82 -18.63 -38.32
N GLU A 3 22.67 -17.62 -38.10
CA GLU A 3 22.82 -16.91 -36.85
C GLU A 3 21.55 -16.06 -36.65
N LYS A 4 20.66 -16.48 -35.72
CA LYS A 4 19.55 -15.67 -35.28
C LYS A 4 20.09 -14.57 -34.35
N THR A 5 20.39 -13.42 -34.93
CA THR A 5 20.56 -12.17 -34.21
C THR A 5 19.29 -11.87 -33.43
N ALA A 6 19.35 -12.07 -32.13
CA ALA A 6 18.35 -11.57 -31.20
C ALA A 6 18.38 -10.04 -31.27
N THR A 7 17.41 -9.46 -31.95
CA THR A 7 17.21 -8.00 -32.00
C THR A 7 16.77 -7.55 -30.59
N THR A 8 17.75 -7.13 -29.80
CA THR A 8 17.47 -6.38 -28.57
C THR A 8 16.78 -5.09 -28.98
N ALA A 9 15.55 -4.90 -28.52
CA ALA A 9 14.85 -3.64 -28.70
C ALA A 9 15.75 -2.49 -28.22
N PRO A 10 15.80 -1.34 -28.93
CA PRO A 10 16.70 -0.26 -28.57
C PRO A 10 16.35 0.24 -27.16
N VAL A 11 17.29 0.08 -26.24
CA VAL A 11 17.32 0.78 -24.96
C VAL A 11 17.35 2.26 -25.33
N ALA A 12 16.37 3.03 -24.85
CA ALA A 12 16.31 4.46 -25.09
C ALA A 12 17.67 5.10 -24.77
N ASP A 13 18.23 5.80 -25.74
CA ASP A 13 19.55 6.40 -25.69
C ASP A 13 19.80 7.12 -24.35
N GLY A 14 20.81 6.67 -23.61
CA GLY A 14 21.34 7.36 -22.42
C GLY A 14 20.95 6.83 -21.05
N LEU A 15 20.06 5.83 -20.90
CA LEU A 15 19.77 5.21 -19.59
C LEU A 15 20.68 4.00 -19.35
N THR A 16 21.70 4.17 -18.52
CA THR A 16 22.46 3.07 -17.92
C THR A 16 21.50 2.19 -17.08
N ASP A 17 21.74 0.87 -17.02
CA ASP A 17 20.95 -0.06 -16.17
C ASP A 17 21.09 0.29 -14.68
N GLY A 18 20.19 1.16 -14.20
CA GLY A 18 20.20 1.75 -12.87
C GLY A 18 21.19 2.90 -12.69
N LEU A 19 21.13 3.55 -11.54
CA LEU A 19 22.05 4.63 -11.18
C LEU A 19 23.39 4.10 -10.66
N PRO A 20 24.51 4.80 -10.92
CA PRO A 20 25.79 4.55 -10.26
C PRO A 20 25.65 4.58 -8.73
N TRP A 21 26.44 3.78 -8.00
CA TRP A 21 26.30 3.60 -6.56
C TRP A 21 26.26 4.91 -5.76
N GLU A 22 27.10 5.86 -6.10
CA GLU A 22 27.19 7.15 -5.40
C GLU A 22 25.90 7.97 -5.48
N LYS A 23 25.26 8.04 -6.65
CA LYS A 23 23.97 8.71 -6.82
C LYS A 23 22.82 7.86 -6.29
N ARG A 24 22.91 6.52 -6.51
CA ARG A 24 21.87 5.57 -6.10
C ARG A 24 21.61 5.60 -4.60
N ARG A 25 22.65 5.63 -3.76
CA ARG A 25 22.47 5.67 -2.29
C ARG A 25 21.66 6.87 -1.83
N TRP A 26 21.88 8.02 -2.43
CA TRP A 26 21.15 9.24 -2.08
C TRP A 26 19.73 9.26 -2.66
N ALA A 27 19.53 8.77 -3.88
CA ALA A 27 18.21 8.60 -4.46
C ALA A 27 17.36 7.62 -3.61
N ILE A 28 17.95 6.51 -3.15
CA ILE A 28 17.32 5.56 -2.23
C ILE A 28 16.97 6.24 -0.91
N ALA A 29 17.88 7.02 -0.34
CA ALA A 29 17.63 7.75 0.90
C ALA A 29 16.43 8.68 0.77
N ALA A 30 16.34 9.47 -0.31
CA ALA A 30 15.20 10.34 -0.56
C ALA A 30 13.90 9.55 -0.71
N LEU A 31 13.89 8.49 -1.54
CA LEU A 31 12.70 7.67 -1.79
C LEU A 31 12.18 6.99 -0.51
N PHE A 32 13.07 6.42 0.27
CA PHE A 32 12.69 5.66 1.46
C PHE A 32 12.34 6.56 2.64
N THR A 33 12.92 7.76 2.74
CA THR A 33 12.51 8.74 3.76
C THR A 33 11.07 9.19 3.52
N ALA A 34 10.69 9.58 2.30
CA ALA A 34 9.31 9.98 2.03
C ALA A 34 8.31 8.81 2.18
N LEU A 35 8.72 7.59 1.79
CA LEU A 35 7.90 6.40 2.00
C LEU A 35 7.71 6.09 3.49
N ALA A 36 8.77 6.23 4.29
CA ALA A 36 8.70 6.08 5.74
C ALA A 36 7.78 7.12 6.37
N MET A 37 7.91 8.40 5.96
CA MET A 37 7.04 9.49 6.43
C MET A 37 5.56 9.19 6.15
N ALA A 38 5.19 8.86 4.92
CA ALA A 38 3.81 8.57 4.55
C ALA A 38 3.25 7.33 5.28
N SER A 39 4.09 6.32 5.52
CA SER A 39 3.71 5.10 6.24
C SER A 39 3.58 5.34 7.75
N LEU A 40 4.50 6.08 8.34
CA LEU A 40 4.46 6.50 9.74
C LEU A 40 3.25 7.40 10.01
N ASP A 41 2.98 8.37 9.15
CA ASP A 41 1.84 9.29 9.28
C ASP A 41 0.51 8.53 9.39
N THR A 42 0.34 7.49 8.56
CA THR A 42 -0.84 6.61 8.63
C THR A 42 -0.95 5.88 9.97
N ALA A 43 0.16 5.40 10.52
CA ALA A 43 0.18 4.67 11.80
C ALA A 43 0.01 5.61 13.00
N ILE A 44 0.65 6.77 12.98
CA ILE A 44 0.68 7.77 14.06
C ILE A 44 -0.68 8.46 14.21
N ALA A 45 -1.34 8.82 13.10
CA ALA A 45 -2.59 9.57 13.12
C ALA A 45 -3.71 8.86 13.91
N ASN A 46 -3.80 7.53 13.83
CA ASN A 46 -4.79 6.77 14.59
C ASN A 46 -4.61 6.90 16.11
N ILE A 47 -3.37 6.95 16.58
CA ILE A 47 -3.04 7.07 18.02
C ILE A 47 -3.30 8.48 18.54
N ALA A 48 -3.21 9.48 17.66
CA ALA A 48 -3.44 10.87 17.99
C ALA A 48 -4.94 11.22 18.15
N LEU A 49 -5.87 10.42 17.61
CA LEU A 49 -7.30 10.76 17.57
C LEU A 49 -7.89 11.15 18.95
N PRO A 50 -7.65 10.43 20.05
CA PRO A 50 -8.17 10.84 21.36
C PRO A 50 -7.65 12.21 21.82
N ALA A 51 -6.34 12.47 21.62
CA ALA A 51 -5.73 13.75 21.98
C ALA A 51 -6.28 14.91 21.14
N ILE A 52 -6.46 14.70 19.84
CA ILE A 52 -7.08 15.67 18.92
C ILE A 52 -8.53 15.93 19.29
N SER A 53 -9.32 14.88 19.61
CA SER A 53 -10.72 15.00 20.01
C SER A 53 -10.87 15.85 21.26
N THR A 54 -10.01 15.65 22.25
CA THR A 54 -10.02 16.40 23.49
C THR A 54 -9.63 17.85 23.29
N ASP A 55 -8.55 18.11 22.54
CA ASP A 55 -8.00 19.45 22.34
C ASP A 55 -8.90 20.34 21.46
N LEU A 56 -9.45 19.79 20.40
CA LEU A 56 -10.35 20.51 19.49
C LEU A 56 -11.82 20.48 19.94
N HIS A 57 -12.14 19.85 21.08
CA HIS A 57 -13.48 19.72 21.64
C HIS A 57 -14.50 19.15 20.65
N VAL A 58 -14.12 18.11 19.90
CA VAL A 58 -14.97 17.44 18.90
C VAL A 58 -15.32 16.01 19.32
N SER A 59 -16.41 15.49 18.75
CA SER A 59 -16.84 14.11 19.08
C SER A 59 -15.83 13.06 18.58
N PRO A 60 -15.73 11.90 19.26
CA PRO A 60 -14.92 10.78 18.76
C PRO A 60 -15.33 10.29 17.35
N ALA A 61 -16.61 10.48 16.97
CA ALA A 61 -17.09 10.13 15.64
C ALA A 61 -16.58 11.10 14.58
N ASP A 62 -16.51 12.40 14.90
CA ASP A 62 -16.06 13.43 13.94
C ASP A 62 -14.54 13.40 13.78
N VAL A 63 -13.77 13.14 14.83
CA VAL A 63 -12.31 13.13 14.74
C VAL A 63 -11.77 12.02 13.85
N VAL A 64 -12.49 10.93 13.63
CA VAL A 64 -12.12 9.83 12.71
C VAL A 64 -11.96 10.34 11.28
N TRP A 65 -12.66 11.42 10.91
CA TRP A 65 -12.50 12.04 9.60
C TRP A 65 -11.08 12.55 9.33
N VAL A 66 -10.28 12.83 10.36
CA VAL A 66 -8.85 13.18 10.23
C VAL A 66 -8.05 12.10 9.50
N VAL A 67 -8.38 10.83 9.74
CA VAL A 67 -7.76 9.69 9.04
C VAL A 67 -8.45 9.42 7.70
N ASN A 68 -9.78 9.49 7.66
CA ASN A 68 -10.56 9.12 6.49
C ASN A 68 -10.30 10.05 5.29
N VAL A 69 -10.27 11.38 5.47
CA VAL A 69 -10.05 12.32 4.35
C VAL A 69 -8.66 12.16 3.74
N TYR A 70 -7.64 11.88 4.55
CA TYR A 70 -6.30 11.56 4.07
C TYR A 70 -6.31 10.29 3.21
N GLN A 71 -6.93 9.22 3.69
CA GLN A 71 -7.02 7.95 2.99
C GLN A 71 -7.79 8.08 1.67
N ILE A 72 -8.94 8.78 1.68
CA ILE A 72 -9.75 9.04 0.48
C ILE A 72 -8.94 9.83 -0.54
N ALA A 73 -8.32 10.95 -0.13
CA ALA A 73 -7.50 11.77 -1.02
C ALA A 73 -6.33 10.98 -1.63
N LEU A 74 -5.65 10.19 -0.80
CA LEU A 74 -4.55 9.33 -1.23
C LEU A 74 -5.01 8.32 -2.27
N VAL A 75 -6.06 7.54 -1.98
CA VAL A 75 -6.53 6.45 -2.87
C VAL A 75 -7.09 6.99 -4.16
N ALA A 76 -7.93 8.02 -4.08
CA ALA A 76 -8.60 8.60 -5.25
C ALA A 76 -7.61 9.10 -6.31
N THR A 77 -6.44 9.58 -5.88
CA THR A 77 -5.47 10.23 -6.78
C THR A 77 -4.27 9.37 -7.16
N LEU A 78 -4.13 8.15 -6.60
CA LEU A 78 -3.00 7.26 -6.91
C LEU A 78 -2.86 6.95 -8.40
N LEU A 79 -3.93 6.53 -9.06
CA LEU A 79 -3.90 6.20 -10.50
C LEU A 79 -3.74 7.44 -11.36
N PRO A 80 -4.51 8.53 -11.16
CA PRO A 80 -4.30 9.78 -11.88
C PRO A 80 -2.87 10.32 -11.80
N LEU A 81 -2.27 10.37 -10.61
CA LEU A 81 -0.91 10.87 -10.43
C LEU A 81 0.16 9.92 -10.96
N GLY A 82 -0.09 8.61 -10.93
CA GLY A 82 0.77 7.62 -11.58
C GLY A 82 0.81 7.82 -13.11
N ALA A 83 -0.37 7.99 -13.74
CA ALA A 83 -0.48 8.28 -15.18
C ALA A 83 0.10 9.66 -15.54
N LEU A 84 -0.15 10.68 -14.70
CA LEU A 84 0.44 12.01 -14.89
C LEU A 84 1.97 11.96 -14.81
N GLY A 85 2.52 11.09 -13.97
CA GLY A 85 3.95 10.86 -13.85
C GLY A 85 4.60 10.34 -15.15
N GLU A 86 3.88 9.58 -15.97
CA GLU A 86 4.35 9.12 -17.28
C GLU A 86 4.49 10.26 -18.30
N ILE A 87 3.69 11.33 -18.14
CA ILE A 87 3.65 12.48 -19.05
C ILE A 87 4.59 13.60 -18.58
N VAL A 88 4.46 14.01 -17.31
CA VAL A 88 5.19 15.16 -16.74
C VAL A 88 6.59 14.77 -16.28
N GLY A 89 6.77 13.51 -15.86
CA GLY A 89 7.97 12.95 -15.28
C GLY A 89 7.74 12.44 -13.85
N HIS A 90 8.14 11.21 -13.58
CA HIS A 90 7.95 10.56 -12.29
C HIS A 90 8.64 11.33 -11.16
N GLU A 91 9.85 11.85 -11.42
CA GLU A 91 10.63 12.65 -10.49
C GLU A 91 9.92 13.95 -10.09
N ARG A 92 9.23 14.59 -11.06
CA ARG A 92 8.50 15.83 -10.80
C ARG A 92 7.26 15.58 -9.94
N ILE A 93 6.47 14.53 -10.27
CA ILE A 93 5.30 14.15 -9.46
C ILE A 93 5.74 13.77 -8.05
N TYR A 94 6.83 13.03 -7.92
CA TYR A 94 7.38 12.66 -6.62
C TYR A 94 7.78 13.87 -5.79
N LEU A 95 8.57 14.79 -6.36
CA LEU A 95 9.04 15.99 -5.66
C LEU A 95 7.92 16.96 -5.32
N SER A 96 6.98 17.20 -6.24
CA SER A 96 5.81 18.04 -5.95
C SER A 96 4.91 17.41 -4.88
N GLY A 97 4.73 16.08 -4.91
CA GLY A 97 4.02 15.34 -3.88
C GLY A 97 4.70 15.45 -2.52
N LEU A 98 6.03 15.28 -2.46
CA LEU A 98 6.80 15.41 -1.23
C LEU A 98 6.76 16.83 -0.65
N LEU A 99 6.86 17.84 -1.50
CA LEU A 99 6.73 19.24 -1.10
C LEU A 99 5.34 19.51 -0.53
N LEU A 100 4.28 19.10 -1.25
CA LEU A 100 2.90 19.26 -0.80
C LEU A 100 2.65 18.53 0.53
N PHE A 101 3.14 17.29 0.68
CA PHE A 101 3.04 16.51 1.92
C PHE A 101 3.70 17.25 3.09
N THR A 102 4.91 17.78 2.86
CA THR A 102 5.67 18.47 3.89
C THR A 102 4.99 19.79 4.30
N LEU A 103 4.52 20.58 3.34
CA LEU A 103 3.80 21.84 3.62
C LEU A 103 2.45 21.58 4.30
N ALA A 104 1.71 20.55 3.84
CA ALA A 104 0.45 20.15 4.46
C ALA A 104 0.65 19.62 5.88
N SER A 105 1.79 18.96 6.17
CA SER A 105 2.14 18.56 7.54
C SER A 105 2.32 19.76 8.46
N VAL A 106 2.88 20.87 7.97
CA VAL A 106 2.90 22.15 8.71
C VAL A 106 1.48 22.66 8.92
N GLY A 107 0.62 22.60 7.89
CA GLY A 107 -0.79 22.96 8.02
C GLY A 107 -1.53 22.12 9.06
N CYS A 108 -1.25 20.81 9.16
CA CYS A 108 -1.80 19.96 10.20
C CYS A 108 -1.30 20.36 11.61
N ALA A 109 0.00 20.66 11.73
CA ALA A 109 0.58 21.10 13.01
C ALA A 109 0.08 22.47 13.47
N LEU A 110 -0.35 23.33 12.56
CA LEU A 110 -0.88 24.67 12.85
C LEU A 110 -2.43 24.70 12.85
N ALA A 111 -3.10 23.57 12.76
CA ALA A 111 -4.57 23.51 12.70
C ALA A 111 -5.18 23.92 14.05
N TRP A 112 -6.14 24.85 13.99
CA TRP A 112 -6.85 25.40 15.16
C TRP A 112 -8.30 24.91 15.30
N SER A 113 -8.76 24.12 14.34
CA SER A 113 -10.13 23.56 14.31
C SER A 113 -10.17 22.28 13.50
N LEU A 114 -11.19 21.45 13.71
CA LEU A 114 -11.36 20.23 12.91
C LEU A 114 -11.44 20.51 11.40
N PRO A 115 -12.22 21.49 10.89
CA PRO A 115 -12.24 21.80 9.46
C PRO A 115 -10.87 22.18 8.89
N SER A 116 -10.09 22.99 9.59
CA SER A 116 -8.73 23.37 9.15
C SER A 116 -7.81 22.15 9.10
N LEU A 117 -7.91 21.25 10.08
CA LEU A 117 -7.17 20.00 10.10
C LEU A 117 -7.59 19.06 8.93
N LEU A 118 -8.88 18.95 8.65
CA LEU A 118 -9.39 18.11 7.54
C LEU A 118 -8.91 18.61 6.18
N VAL A 119 -8.88 19.92 5.96
CA VAL A 119 -8.31 20.51 4.74
C VAL A 119 -6.82 20.18 4.62
N ALA A 120 -6.05 20.41 5.69
CA ALA A 120 -4.63 20.09 5.70
C ALA A 120 -4.36 18.60 5.49
N ARG A 121 -5.15 17.71 6.10
CA ARG A 121 -5.07 16.26 5.91
C ARG A 121 -5.42 15.82 4.49
N THR A 122 -6.39 16.47 3.84
CA THR A 122 -6.71 16.22 2.44
C THR A 122 -5.53 16.57 1.54
N LEU A 123 -4.92 17.74 1.73
CA LEU A 123 -3.71 18.16 0.99
C LEU A 123 -2.52 17.23 1.27
N GLN A 124 -2.36 16.79 2.51
CA GLN A 124 -1.32 15.83 2.90
C GLN A 124 -1.53 14.47 2.22
N GLY A 125 -2.78 14.00 2.11
CA GLY A 125 -3.14 12.78 1.38
C GLY A 125 -2.83 12.89 -0.12
N LEU A 126 -3.10 14.04 -0.75
CA LEU A 126 -2.72 14.32 -2.14
C LEU A 126 -1.18 14.29 -2.31
N GLY A 127 -0.44 14.90 -1.39
CA GLY A 127 1.03 14.88 -1.38
C GLY A 127 1.59 13.45 -1.24
N ALA A 128 1.04 12.68 -0.30
CA ALA A 128 1.39 11.27 -0.12
C ALA A 128 1.11 10.44 -1.39
N SER A 129 -0.02 10.69 -2.03
CA SER A 129 -0.37 10.04 -3.31
C SER A 129 0.64 10.35 -4.40
N GLY A 130 1.10 11.60 -4.52
CA GLY A 130 2.15 11.99 -5.46
C GLY A 130 3.44 11.20 -5.24
N CYS A 131 3.85 11.02 -3.99
CA CYS A 131 5.02 10.18 -3.67
C CYS A 131 4.76 8.70 -3.98
N MET A 132 3.66 8.13 -3.47
CA MET A 132 3.42 6.69 -3.51
C MET A 132 3.06 6.16 -4.89
N SER A 133 2.37 6.95 -5.72
CA SER A 133 1.97 6.58 -7.09
C SER A 133 3.15 6.26 -7.99
N VAL A 134 4.27 6.96 -7.83
CA VAL A 134 5.47 6.82 -8.68
C VAL A 134 6.67 6.22 -7.96
N ASN A 135 6.59 5.99 -6.63
CA ASN A 135 7.71 5.49 -5.83
C ASN A 135 8.28 4.17 -6.39
N THR A 136 7.40 3.20 -6.63
CA THR A 136 7.82 1.87 -7.12
C THR A 136 8.41 1.94 -8.52
N ALA A 137 7.88 2.86 -9.37
CA ALA A 137 8.45 3.14 -10.68
C ALA A 137 9.88 3.72 -10.55
N LEU A 138 10.08 4.71 -9.68
CA LEU A 138 11.40 5.30 -9.43
C LEU A 138 12.38 4.25 -8.87
N VAL A 139 11.96 3.41 -7.92
CA VAL A 139 12.79 2.30 -7.42
C VAL A 139 13.23 1.37 -8.55
N ARG A 140 12.33 1.05 -9.51
CA ARG A 140 12.64 0.23 -10.67
C ARG A 140 13.79 0.81 -11.51
N PHE A 141 13.85 2.12 -11.68
CA PHE A 141 14.89 2.79 -12.49
C PHE A 141 16.14 3.16 -11.70
N VAL A 142 16.04 3.33 -10.40
CA VAL A 142 17.17 3.61 -9.51
C VAL A 142 18.05 2.36 -9.32
N TYR A 143 17.43 1.18 -9.23
CA TYR A 143 18.15 -0.08 -9.08
C TYR A 143 18.46 -0.72 -10.44
N PRO A 144 19.67 -1.32 -10.63
CA PRO A 144 19.96 -2.15 -11.79
C PRO A 144 18.97 -3.31 -11.90
N SER A 145 18.64 -3.75 -13.12
CA SER A 145 17.65 -4.79 -13.39
C SER A 145 17.89 -6.06 -12.58
N ARG A 146 19.16 -6.46 -12.43
CA ARG A 146 19.59 -7.62 -11.64
C ARG A 146 19.39 -7.48 -10.13
N MET A 147 19.11 -6.26 -9.63
CA MET A 147 18.97 -5.94 -8.21
C MET A 147 17.59 -5.34 -7.85
N GLN A 148 16.64 -5.31 -8.78
CA GLN A 148 15.32 -4.73 -8.55
C GLN A 148 14.56 -5.43 -7.41
N GLY A 149 14.68 -6.76 -7.29
CA GLY A 149 14.10 -7.48 -6.17
C GLY A 149 14.63 -6.99 -4.81
N ARG A 150 15.92 -6.69 -4.70
CA ARG A 150 16.50 -6.07 -3.48
C ARG A 150 15.91 -4.69 -3.23
N GLY A 151 15.77 -3.87 -4.28
CA GLY A 151 15.15 -2.54 -4.18
C GLY A 151 13.72 -2.61 -3.65
N PHE A 152 12.90 -3.49 -4.20
CA PHE A 152 11.53 -3.72 -3.74
C PHE A 152 11.46 -4.33 -2.33
N GLY A 153 12.43 -5.19 -1.97
CA GLY A 153 12.57 -5.74 -0.62
C GLY A 153 12.87 -4.66 0.42
N HIS A 154 13.79 -3.74 0.12
CA HIS A 154 14.07 -2.60 0.99
C HIS A 154 12.86 -1.68 1.11
N ASN A 155 12.12 -1.45 0.01
CA ASN A 155 10.88 -0.68 0.03
C ASN A 155 9.83 -1.29 0.98
N ALA A 156 9.63 -2.59 0.92
CA ALA A 156 8.72 -3.32 1.81
C ALA A 156 9.19 -3.30 3.28
N MET A 157 10.51 -3.43 3.51
CA MET A 157 11.12 -3.32 4.83
C MET A 157 10.85 -1.96 5.47
N VAL A 158 11.02 -0.86 4.71
CA VAL A 158 10.77 0.51 5.20
C VAL A 158 9.32 0.66 5.65
N VAL A 159 8.36 0.21 4.84
CA VAL A 159 6.93 0.25 5.19
C VAL A 159 6.64 -0.55 6.46
N ALA A 160 7.15 -1.79 6.54
CA ALA A 160 6.92 -2.66 7.69
C ALA A 160 7.53 -2.07 8.98
N THR A 161 8.75 -1.53 8.90
CA THR A 161 9.42 -0.87 10.02
C THR A 161 8.65 0.37 10.49
N ALA A 162 8.14 1.18 9.55
CA ALA A 162 7.33 2.36 9.86
C ALA A 162 6.04 1.98 10.63
N PHE A 163 5.34 0.94 10.18
CA PHE A 163 4.14 0.45 10.88
C PHE A 163 4.47 -0.15 12.26
N THR A 164 5.63 -0.83 12.41
CA THR A 164 6.06 -1.39 13.70
C THR A 164 6.41 -0.30 14.70
N LEU A 165 7.16 0.72 14.27
CA LEU A 165 7.64 1.79 15.14
C LEU A 165 6.61 2.91 15.35
N GLY A 166 5.61 3.03 14.46
CA GLY A 166 4.62 4.09 14.49
C GLY A 166 3.98 4.33 15.86
N PRO A 167 3.40 3.31 16.49
CA PRO A 167 2.80 3.44 17.82
C PRO A 167 3.78 3.93 18.89
N SER A 168 5.00 3.40 18.91
CA SER A 168 6.03 3.79 19.89
C SER A 168 6.49 5.23 19.68
N ILE A 169 6.67 5.65 18.42
CA ILE A 169 7.03 7.03 18.08
C ILE A 169 5.90 7.98 18.47
N ALA A 170 4.65 7.64 18.16
CA ALA A 170 3.48 8.44 18.51
C ALA A 170 3.37 8.64 20.03
N SER A 171 3.43 7.55 20.78
CA SER A 171 3.36 7.60 22.26
C SER A 171 4.53 8.39 22.85
N GLY A 172 5.74 8.22 22.30
CA GLY A 172 6.91 8.98 22.73
C GLY A 172 6.73 10.49 22.50
N ILE A 173 6.23 10.90 21.34
CA ILE A 173 5.99 12.31 21.03
C ILE A 173 4.88 12.88 21.94
N LEU A 174 3.78 12.17 22.12
CA LEU A 174 2.65 12.59 22.96
C LEU A 174 3.02 12.68 24.45
N SER A 175 4.03 11.95 24.91
CA SER A 175 4.54 12.07 26.28
C SER A 175 5.42 13.32 26.48
N LEU A 176 5.97 13.89 25.41
CA LEU A 176 6.88 15.04 25.44
C LEU A 176 6.20 16.36 25.05
N GLY A 177 5.08 16.30 24.33
CA GLY A 177 4.42 17.50 23.82
C GLY A 177 3.03 17.26 23.23
N PRO A 178 2.38 18.32 22.71
CA PRO A 178 1.03 18.26 22.17
C PRO A 178 0.99 17.52 20.84
N TRP A 179 -0.21 17.04 20.45
CA TRP A 179 -0.44 16.27 19.23
C TRP A 179 0.06 16.92 17.91
N PRO A 180 0.10 18.27 17.74
CA PRO A 180 0.65 18.87 16.53
C PRO A 180 2.09 18.46 16.21
N TRP A 181 2.88 18.09 17.21
CA TRP A 181 4.26 17.62 17.01
C TRP A 181 4.33 16.32 16.20
N LEU A 182 3.28 15.52 16.23
CA LEU A 182 3.17 14.28 15.41
C LEU A 182 3.19 14.58 13.90
N PHE A 183 2.70 15.75 13.52
CA PHE A 183 2.76 16.21 12.12
C PHE A 183 4.02 17.02 11.84
N ALA A 184 4.44 17.86 12.81
CA ALA A 184 5.64 18.68 12.68
C ALA A 184 6.92 17.88 12.46
N ILE A 185 7.01 16.65 13.00
CA ILE A 185 8.16 15.75 12.80
C ILE A 185 8.42 15.47 11.32
N ASN A 186 7.42 15.53 10.46
CA ASN A 186 7.58 15.33 9.02
C ASN A 186 8.42 16.44 8.35
N LEU A 187 8.46 17.65 8.93
CA LEU A 187 9.09 18.81 8.30
C LEU A 187 10.60 18.62 8.06
N PRO A 188 11.45 18.30 9.06
CA PRO A 188 12.88 18.16 8.83
C PRO A 188 13.19 17.03 7.85
N PHE A 189 12.51 15.89 7.96
CA PHE A 189 12.73 14.75 7.07
C PHE A 189 12.26 15.05 5.64
N GLY A 190 11.11 15.73 5.48
CA GLY A 190 10.58 16.13 4.19
C GLY A 190 11.49 17.11 3.46
N VAL A 191 12.01 18.13 4.17
CA VAL A 191 12.97 19.09 3.60
C VAL A 191 14.26 18.39 3.17
N ILE A 192 14.84 17.54 4.02
CA ILE A 192 16.07 16.80 3.69
C ILE A 192 15.84 15.90 2.49
N ALA A 193 14.75 15.09 2.48
CA ALA A 193 14.43 14.21 1.37
C ALA A 193 14.18 14.97 0.07
N PHE A 194 13.55 16.14 0.13
CA PHE A 194 13.31 16.99 -1.03
C PHE A 194 14.61 17.55 -1.62
N LEU A 195 15.50 18.10 -0.78
CA LEU A 195 16.79 18.64 -1.22
C LEU A 195 17.71 17.56 -1.82
N ILE A 196 17.70 16.36 -1.24
CA ILE A 196 18.42 15.22 -1.80
C ILE A 196 17.77 14.78 -3.12
N GLY A 197 16.43 14.66 -3.15
CA GLY A 197 15.67 14.19 -4.30
C GLY A 197 15.87 15.05 -5.55
N ILE A 198 15.87 16.37 -5.44
CA ILE A 198 16.12 17.30 -6.56
C ILE A 198 17.44 16.99 -7.26
N LYS A 199 18.48 16.61 -6.50
CA LYS A 199 19.84 16.41 -7.02
C LYS A 199 20.09 14.99 -7.53
N THR A 200 19.30 14.01 -7.08
CA THR A 200 19.66 12.60 -7.24
C THR A 200 18.64 11.76 -7.98
N LEU A 201 17.36 12.16 -8.02
CA LEU A 201 16.35 11.40 -8.74
C LEU A 201 16.57 11.50 -10.26
N PRO A 202 16.49 10.38 -11.00
CA PRO A 202 16.69 10.37 -12.43
C PRO A 202 15.48 10.94 -13.15
N SER A 203 15.73 11.74 -14.19
CA SER A 203 14.69 12.13 -15.13
C SER A 203 14.42 10.97 -16.09
N LEU A 204 13.17 10.48 -16.09
CA LEU A 204 12.76 9.34 -16.90
C LEU A 204 12.12 9.79 -18.23
N PRO A 205 12.14 8.93 -19.28
CA PRO A 205 11.46 9.19 -20.53
C PRO A 205 9.98 9.48 -20.30
N ARG A 206 9.46 10.49 -21.00
CA ARG A 206 8.08 10.98 -20.87
C ARG A 206 7.26 10.60 -22.07
N LEU A 207 6.00 10.26 -21.85
CA LEU A 207 5.06 10.04 -22.94
C LEU A 207 4.59 11.38 -23.52
N LYS A 208 4.51 11.44 -24.86
CA LYS A 208 4.05 12.63 -25.59
C LYS A 208 2.58 12.50 -25.94
N HIS A 209 1.70 12.58 -24.97
CA HIS A 209 0.25 12.67 -25.20
C HIS A 209 -0.40 13.61 -24.17
N SER A 210 -1.62 14.09 -24.48
CA SER A 210 -2.39 14.93 -23.57
C SER A 210 -2.89 14.14 -22.36
N PHE A 211 -2.96 14.77 -21.19
CA PHE A 211 -3.53 14.17 -20.00
C PHE A 211 -5.06 14.18 -20.07
N ASP A 212 -5.68 13.03 -19.85
CA ASP A 212 -7.15 12.91 -19.80
C ASP A 212 -7.68 13.32 -18.42
N PHE A 213 -7.98 14.62 -18.26
CA PHE A 213 -8.52 15.17 -17.01
C PHE A 213 -9.86 14.56 -16.62
N LEU A 214 -10.74 14.27 -17.59
CA LEU A 214 -12.05 13.67 -17.32
C LEU A 214 -11.89 12.22 -16.87
N GLY A 215 -11.03 11.44 -17.53
CA GLY A 215 -10.70 10.09 -17.10
C GLY A 215 -10.07 10.07 -15.70
N ALA A 216 -9.21 11.05 -15.38
CA ALA A 216 -8.62 11.22 -14.07
C ALA A 216 -9.68 11.48 -12.98
N ALA A 217 -10.59 12.40 -13.24
CA ALA A 217 -11.71 12.73 -12.33
C ALA A 217 -12.64 11.52 -12.12
N LEU A 218 -12.97 10.79 -13.18
CA LEU A 218 -13.77 9.57 -13.09
C LEU A 218 -13.05 8.46 -12.32
N ALA A 219 -11.74 8.26 -12.53
CA ALA A 219 -10.96 7.29 -11.78
C ALA A 219 -10.89 7.63 -10.29
N ALA A 220 -10.67 8.92 -9.98
CA ALA A 220 -10.67 9.41 -8.61
C ALA A 220 -12.03 9.23 -7.93
N ALA A 221 -13.12 9.56 -8.62
CA ALA A 221 -14.48 9.38 -8.12
C ALA A 221 -14.81 7.88 -7.92
N CYS A 222 -14.45 7.02 -8.87
CA CYS A 222 -14.66 5.57 -8.78
C CYS A 222 -13.97 4.99 -7.52
N LEU A 223 -12.67 5.26 -7.34
CA LEU A 223 -11.90 4.76 -6.22
C LEU A 223 -12.34 5.39 -4.89
N GLY A 224 -12.60 6.70 -4.87
CA GLY A 224 -13.09 7.41 -3.69
C GLY A 224 -14.42 6.85 -3.20
N LEU A 225 -15.41 6.72 -4.11
CA LEU A 225 -16.73 6.15 -3.79
C LEU A 225 -16.64 4.69 -3.37
N PHE A 226 -15.74 3.91 -3.97
CA PHE A 226 -15.51 2.53 -3.58
C PHE A 226 -15.00 2.44 -2.12
N ILE A 227 -14.02 3.27 -1.75
CA ILE A 227 -13.50 3.31 -0.37
C ILE A 227 -14.56 3.80 0.62
N VAL A 228 -15.32 4.85 0.27
CA VAL A 228 -16.42 5.36 1.10
C VAL A 228 -17.51 4.31 1.29
N GLY A 229 -17.89 3.60 0.21
CA GLY A 229 -18.89 2.53 0.28
C GLY A 229 -18.44 1.37 1.17
N ILE A 230 -17.24 0.84 0.95
CA ILE A 230 -16.73 -0.28 1.75
C ILE A 230 -16.45 0.17 3.20
N GLY A 231 -15.85 1.34 3.41
CA GLY A 231 -15.58 1.87 4.74
C GLY A 231 -16.87 2.14 5.51
N GLY A 232 -17.90 2.68 4.86
CA GLY A 232 -19.21 2.92 5.46
C GLY A 232 -19.89 1.63 5.97
N ALA A 233 -19.70 0.50 5.28
CA ALA A 233 -20.21 -0.79 5.72
C ALA A 233 -19.63 -1.20 7.09
N GLY A 234 -18.34 -0.91 7.34
CA GLY A 234 -17.67 -1.16 8.62
C GLY A 234 -18.12 -0.20 9.75
N HIS A 235 -18.58 1.00 9.42
CA HIS A 235 -18.95 2.04 10.36
C HIS A 235 -20.48 2.17 10.60
N ARG A 236 -21.27 1.16 10.24
CA ARG A 236 -22.75 1.15 10.37
C ARG A 236 -23.45 2.33 9.67
N ALA A 237 -22.87 2.81 8.56
CA ALA A 237 -23.56 3.81 7.74
C ALA A 237 -24.88 3.24 7.19
N PRO A 238 -25.88 4.08 6.88
CA PRO A 238 -27.13 3.61 6.31
C PRO A 238 -26.87 2.73 5.07
N PRO A 239 -27.49 1.53 4.98
CA PRO A 239 -27.25 0.60 3.87
C PRO A 239 -27.48 1.22 2.48
N ALA A 240 -28.42 2.15 2.38
CA ALA A 240 -28.68 2.88 1.14
C ALA A 240 -27.50 3.72 0.67
N LEU A 241 -26.76 4.37 1.58
CA LEU A 241 -25.56 5.14 1.26
C LEU A 241 -24.41 4.23 0.84
N VAL A 242 -24.21 3.12 1.54
CA VAL A 242 -23.18 2.11 1.20
C VAL A 242 -23.43 1.53 -0.19
N LEU A 243 -24.67 1.03 -0.43
CA LEU A 243 -25.05 0.48 -1.72
C LEU A 243 -24.99 1.52 -2.84
N GLY A 244 -25.48 2.73 -2.57
CA GLY A 244 -25.43 3.84 -3.53
C GLY A 244 -24.01 4.20 -3.94
N ALA A 245 -23.07 4.28 -2.98
CA ALA A 245 -21.67 4.55 -3.24
C ALA A 245 -21.00 3.41 -4.06
N LEU A 246 -21.29 2.15 -3.73
CA LEU A 246 -20.73 1.00 -4.45
C LEU A 246 -21.31 0.88 -5.87
N ILE A 247 -22.62 1.09 -6.06
CA ILE A 247 -23.26 1.09 -7.38
C ILE A 247 -22.71 2.23 -8.23
N ALA A 248 -22.57 3.43 -7.67
CA ALA A 248 -21.97 4.57 -8.35
C ALA A 248 -20.51 4.29 -8.74
N ALA A 249 -19.72 3.71 -7.85
CA ALA A 249 -18.33 3.31 -8.15
C ALA A 249 -18.26 2.31 -9.30
N LEU A 250 -19.12 1.29 -9.30
CA LEU A 250 -19.22 0.29 -10.39
C LEU A 250 -19.67 0.91 -11.71
N ALA A 251 -20.68 1.79 -11.69
CA ALA A 251 -21.16 2.48 -12.87
C ALA A 251 -20.06 3.38 -13.48
N ILE A 252 -19.40 4.18 -12.65
CA ILE A 252 -18.28 5.02 -13.10
C ILE A 252 -17.12 4.17 -13.62
N GLY A 253 -16.79 3.07 -12.94
CA GLY A 253 -15.76 2.10 -13.38
C GLY A 253 -16.12 1.52 -14.76
N TRP A 254 -17.38 1.16 -14.99
CA TRP A 254 -17.86 0.66 -16.29
C TRP A 254 -17.78 1.74 -17.39
N ILE A 255 -18.21 2.98 -17.10
CA ILE A 255 -18.07 4.11 -18.03
C ILE A 255 -16.59 4.33 -18.37
N LEU A 256 -15.72 4.30 -17.38
CA LEU A 256 -14.29 4.49 -17.54
C LEU A 256 -13.66 3.39 -18.41
N THR A 257 -14.05 2.12 -18.22
CA THR A 257 -13.55 1.00 -19.03
C THR A 257 -14.01 1.14 -20.49
N ARG A 258 -15.26 1.54 -20.73
CA ARG A 258 -15.79 1.80 -22.08
C ARG A 258 -15.07 2.95 -22.77
N ARG A 259 -14.88 4.06 -22.05
CA ARG A 259 -14.18 5.24 -22.56
C ARG A 259 -12.72 4.97 -22.92
N HIS A 260 -12.03 4.14 -22.14
CA HIS A 260 -10.61 3.87 -22.30
C HIS A 260 -10.29 2.64 -23.15
N ALA A 261 -11.28 1.99 -23.75
CA ALA A 261 -11.08 0.76 -24.52
C ALA A 261 -10.07 0.94 -25.66
N ASP A 262 -10.07 2.10 -26.32
CA ASP A 262 -9.24 2.44 -27.47
C ASP A 262 -8.20 3.53 -27.17
N HIS A 263 -8.05 3.94 -25.89
CA HIS A 263 -7.09 4.99 -25.51
C HIS A 263 -5.67 4.42 -25.44
N PRO A 264 -4.67 5.06 -26.06
CA PRO A 264 -3.28 4.54 -26.11
C PRO A 264 -2.58 4.47 -24.75
N ALA A 265 -3.00 5.29 -23.79
CA ALA A 265 -2.50 5.28 -22.42
C ALA A 265 -3.63 5.55 -21.42
N PRO A 266 -4.50 4.56 -21.15
CA PRO A 266 -5.63 4.75 -20.25
C PRO A 266 -5.17 4.96 -18.81
N ILE A 267 -5.85 5.86 -18.08
CA ILE A 267 -5.57 6.11 -16.64
C ILE A 267 -5.88 4.87 -15.81
N LEU A 268 -7.02 4.21 -16.09
CA LEU A 268 -7.24 2.85 -15.60
C LEU A 268 -6.51 1.90 -16.58
N PRO A 269 -5.40 1.28 -16.19
CA PRO A 269 -4.51 0.59 -17.12
C PRO A 269 -5.04 -0.80 -17.51
N ILE A 270 -6.18 -0.82 -18.20
CA ILE A 270 -6.82 -2.06 -18.70
C ILE A 270 -5.90 -2.82 -19.65
N ASP A 271 -5.08 -2.09 -20.40
CA ASP A 271 -4.02 -2.62 -21.27
C ASP A 271 -3.05 -3.53 -20.52
N LEU A 272 -2.70 -3.19 -19.29
CA LEU A 272 -1.84 -4.02 -18.44
C LEU A 272 -2.56 -5.28 -17.95
N PHE A 273 -3.87 -5.20 -17.66
CA PHE A 273 -4.66 -6.36 -17.22
C PHE A 273 -4.90 -7.37 -18.35
N ARG A 274 -4.77 -6.98 -19.61
CA ARG A 274 -4.76 -7.92 -20.75
C ARG A 274 -3.52 -8.82 -20.75
N ARG A 275 -2.49 -8.51 -19.95
CA ARG A 275 -1.32 -9.37 -19.73
C ARG A 275 -1.61 -10.31 -18.57
N PRO A 276 -1.70 -11.63 -18.81
CA PRO A 276 -2.13 -12.56 -17.74
C PRO A 276 -1.21 -12.55 -16.51
N LEU A 277 0.11 -12.39 -16.72
CA LEU A 277 1.08 -12.28 -15.61
C LEU A 277 0.81 -11.07 -14.74
N PHE A 278 0.50 -9.90 -15.32
CA PHE A 278 0.15 -8.69 -14.60
C PHE A 278 -1.16 -8.87 -13.83
N ALA A 279 -2.22 -9.34 -14.51
CA ALA A 279 -3.55 -9.52 -13.93
C ALA A 279 -3.52 -10.49 -12.73
N LEU A 280 -2.89 -11.67 -12.90
CA LEU A 280 -2.72 -12.64 -11.82
C LEU A 280 -1.92 -12.07 -10.65
N SER A 281 -0.87 -11.30 -10.94
CA SER A 281 -0.05 -10.70 -9.87
C SER A 281 -0.79 -9.61 -9.11
N ALA A 282 -1.60 -8.78 -9.78
CA ALA A 282 -2.45 -7.78 -9.15
C ALA A 282 -3.57 -8.43 -8.31
N ALA A 283 -4.24 -9.47 -8.84
CA ALA A 283 -5.25 -10.23 -8.09
C ALA A 283 -4.65 -10.91 -6.86
N THR A 284 -3.46 -11.52 -7.01
CA THR A 284 -2.71 -12.11 -5.88
C THR A 284 -2.38 -11.06 -4.81
N ALA A 285 -2.03 -9.83 -5.21
CA ALA A 285 -1.80 -8.73 -4.28
C ALA A 285 -3.09 -8.36 -3.52
N ILE A 286 -4.23 -8.22 -4.20
CA ILE A 286 -5.53 -7.92 -3.58
C ILE A 286 -5.87 -9.00 -2.54
N CYS A 287 -5.72 -10.28 -2.87
CA CYS A 287 -5.96 -11.38 -1.92
C CYS A 287 -5.06 -11.26 -0.67
N SER A 288 -3.76 -11.09 -0.86
CA SER A 288 -2.80 -11.00 0.26
C SER A 288 -3.04 -9.78 1.16
N PHE A 289 -3.29 -8.60 0.58
CA PHE A 289 -3.64 -7.42 1.36
C PHE A 289 -5.05 -7.51 1.96
N GLY A 290 -5.95 -8.32 1.36
CA GLY A 290 -7.23 -8.71 1.95
C GLY A 290 -7.03 -9.50 3.24
N VAL A 291 -6.12 -10.47 3.25
CA VAL A 291 -5.72 -11.20 4.47
C VAL A 291 -5.21 -10.23 5.53
N GLN A 292 -4.35 -9.28 5.16
CA GLN A 292 -3.83 -8.29 6.09
C GLN A 292 -4.95 -7.40 6.68
N GLY A 293 -5.89 -6.94 5.84
CA GLY A 293 -7.03 -6.13 6.29
C GLY A 293 -7.96 -6.91 7.24
N LEU A 294 -8.28 -8.16 6.91
CA LEU A 294 -9.02 -9.08 7.79
C LEU A 294 -8.34 -9.23 9.15
N SER A 295 -7.04 -9.52 9.13
CA SER A 295 -6.27 -9.81 10.35
C SER A 295 -6.14 -8.61 11.26
N PHE A 296 -5.85 -7.43 10.71
CA PHE A 296 -5.62 -6.23 11.51
C PHE A 296 -6.89 -5.70 12.18
N VAL A 297 -8.07 -6.11 11.68
CA VAL A 297 -9.35 -5.87 12.36
C VAL A 297 -9.70 -7.03 13.30
N ALA A 298 -9.56 -8.27 12.85
CA ALA A 298 -10.04 -9.42 13.62
C ALA A 298 -9.17 -9.76 14.83
N LEU A 299 -7.84 -9.65 14.72
CA LEU A 299 -6.93 -10.08 15.80
C LEU A 299 -7.05 -9.24 17.09
N PRO A 300 -7.14 -7.89 17.05
CA PRO A 300 -7.37 -7.12 18.27
C PRO A 300 -8.63 -7.58 19.02
N PHE A 301 -9.76 -7.67 18.32
CA PHE A 301 -11.00 -8.16 18.93
C PHE A 301 -10.89 -9.59 19.45
N TYR A 302 -10.16 -10.46 18.74
CA TYR A 302 -9.93 -11.82 19.18
C TYR A 302 -9.13 -11.87 20.50
N PHE A 303 -8.08 -11.07 20.61
CA PHE A 303 -7.24 -11.03 21.78
C PHE A 303 -7.94 -10.36 22.98
N GLU A 304 -8.66 -9.27 22.74
CA GLU A 304 -9.32 -8.50 23.80
C GLU A 304 -10.66 -9.16 24.25
N ASP A 305 -11.58 -9.40 23.30
CA ASP A 305 -12.95 -9.83 23.63
C ASP A 305 -13.08 -11.34 23.82
N VAL A 306 -12.24 -12.17 23.16
CA VAL A 306 -12.34 -13.63 23.24
C VAL A 306 -11.33 -14.19 24.24
N LEU A 307 -10.06 -13.73 24.19
CA LEU A 307 -9.00 -14.23 25.07
C LEU A 307 -8.82 -13.38 26.34
N GLY A 308 -9.56 -12.26 26.50
CA GLY A 308 -9.53 -11.41 27.69
C GLY A 308 -8.19 -10.71 27.93
N ARG A 309 -7.42 -10.48 26.88
CA ARG A 309 -6.11 -9.81 26.97
C ARG A 309 -6.25 -8.31 27.04
N SER A 310 -5.33 -7.65 27.72
CA SER A 310 -5.30 -6.19 27.78
C SER A 310 -4.92 -5.57 26.43
N GLN A 311 -5.29 -4.32 26.22
CA GLN A 311 -4.92 -3.56 25.01
C GLN A 311 -3.40 -3.48 24.79
N VAL A 312 -2.63 -3.42 25.88
CA VAL A 312 -1.16 -3.42 25.83
C VAL A 312 -0.63 -4.76 25.33
N GLU A 313 -1.16 -5.87 25.85
CA GLU A 313 -0.79 -7.22 25.39
C GLU A 313 -1.18 -7.43 23.92
N THR A 314 -2.36 -6.96 23.52
CA THR A 314 -2.83 -6.98 22.12
C THR A 314 -1.85 -6.28 21.19
N GLY A 315 -1.42 -5.08 21.54
CA GLY A 315 -0.38 -4.36 20.78
C GLY A 315 0.94 -5.14 20.68
N PHE A 316 1.37 -5.77 21.79
CA PHE A 316 2.54 -6.64 21.80
C PHE A 316 2.38 -7.86 20.88
N PHE A 317 1.22 -8.51 20.86
CA PHE A 317 0.95 -9.68 20.01
C PHE A 317 0.84 -9.34 18.52
N MET A 318 0.50 -8.10 18.18
CA MET A 318 0.46 -7.63 16.80
C MET A 318 1.85 -7.26 16.24
N THR A 319 2.80 -6.91 17.09
CA THR A 319 4.16 -6.44 16.71
C THR A 319 5.01 -7.48 15.97
N PRO A 320 5.00 -8.79 16.28
CA PRO A 320 5.81 -9.79 15.59
C PRO A 320 5.55 -9.89 14.08
N TRP A 321 4.31 -9.65 13.63
CA TRP A 321 3.99 -9.69 12.19
C TRP A 321 4.80 -8.69 11.37
N PRO A 322 4.68 -7.37 11.56
CA PRO A 322 5.44 -6.41 10.76
C PRO A 322 6.96 -6.50 11.01
N LEU A 323 7.39 -6.92 12.20
CA LEU A 323 8.80 -7.15 12.49
C LEU A 323 9.40 -8.25 11.60
N VAL A 324 8.72 -9.39 11.50
CA VAL A 324 9.17 -10.49 10.64
C VAL A 324 9.06 -10.10 9.16
N VAL A 325 8.04 -9.34 8.76
CA VAL A 325 7.95 -8.79 7.39
C VAL A 325 9.18 -7.92 7.07
N ALA A 326 9.61 -7.06 7.98
CA ALA A 326 10.78 -6.22 7.79
C ALA A 326 12.06 -7.03 7.54
N ILE A 327 12.20 -8.19 8.19
CA ILE A 327 13.33 -9.11 8.01
C ILE A 327 13.19 -9.92 6.70
N MET A 328 11.99 -10.44 6.43
CA MET A 328 11.77 -11.37 5.32
C MET A 328 11.66 -10.69 3.96
N ALA A 329 11.20 -9.44 3.89
CA ALA A 329 11.05 -8.73 2.63
C ALA A 329 12.37 -8.54 1.87
N PRO A 330 13.49 -8.12 2.48
CA PRO A 330 14.80 -8.10 1.80
C PRO A 330 15.31 -9.48 1.39
N ILE A 331 15.02 -10.52 2.17
CA ILE A 331 15.40 -11.90 1.85
C ILE A 331 14.62 -12.37 0.63
N GLY A 332 13.29 -12.23 0.64
CA GLY A 332 12.41 -12.51 -0.49
C GLY A 332 12.81 -11.74 -1.75
N GLY A 333 13.26 -10.48 -1.57
CA GLY A 333 13.77 -9.65 -2.66
C GLY A 333 15.05 -10.20 -3.32
N ARG A 334 16.02 -10.67 -2.53
CA ARG A 334 17.23 -11.30 -3.05
C ARG A 334 16.92 -12.62 -3.76
N LEU A 335 15.99 -13.40 -3.21
CA LEU A 335 15.56 -14.65 -3.83
C LEU A 335 14.79 -14.39 -5.12
N ALA A 336 13.95 -13.35 -5.17
CA ALA A 336 13.22 -12.97 -6.38
C ALA A 336 14.15 -12.53 -7.54
N ASP A 337 15.40 -12.17 -7.26
CA ASP A 337 16.38 -11.89 -8.30
C ASP A 337 16.94 -13.17 -8.95
N ARG A 338 16.73 -14.35 -8.32
CA ARG A 338 17.29 -15.63 -8.78
C ARG A 338 16.24 -16.67 -9.11
N PHE A 339 15.08 -16.64 -8.46
CA PHE A 339 14.03 -17.65 -8.57
C PHE A 339 12.74 -17.05 -9.15
N PRO A 340 11.89 -17.87 -9.81
CA PRO A 340 10.61 -17.42 -10.35
C PRO A 340 9.70 -16.85 -9.24
N ALA A 341 9.19 -15.65 -9.49
CA ALA A 341 8.33 -14.93 -8.53
C ALA A 341 7.05 -15.72 -8.19
N GLY A 342 6.52 -16.51 -9.15
CA GLY A 342 5.33 -17.36 -8.95
C GLY A 342 5.52 -18.41 -7.86
N ILE A 343 6.69 -19.05 -7.79
CA ILE A 343 7.01 -20.05 -6.75
C ILE A 343 7.16 -19.38 -5.39
N LEU A 344 8.01 -18.34 -5.32
CA LEU A 344 8.30 -17.68 -4.05
C LEU A 344 7.03 -17.08 -3.43
N ALA A 345 6.26 -16.36 -4.25
CA ALA A 345 5.03 -15.74 -3.77
C ALA A 345 3.96 -16.79 -3.41
N GLY A 346 3.88 -17.91 -4.15
CA GLY A 346 2.99 -19.02 -3.84
C GLY A 346 3.30 -19.66 -2.49
N ILE A 347 4.57 -19.96 -2.23
CA ILE A 347 5.03 -20.49 -0.94
C ILE A 347 4.73 -19.49 0.19
N GLY A 348 5.03 -18.19 -0.02
CA GLY A 348 4.73 -17.16 0.96
C GLY A 348 3.24 -17.13 1.33
N LEU A 349 2.34 -17.25 0.36
CA LEU A 349 0.90 -17.27 0.61
C LEU A 349 0.42 -18.56 1.29
N ILE A 350 1.02 -19.71 1.00
CA ILE A 350 0.74 -20.96 1.76
C ILE A 350 1.09 -20.74 3.24
N LEU A 351 2.27 -20.20 3.52
CA LEU A 351 2.69 -19.95 4.89
C LEU A 351 1.81 -18.90 5.58
N LEU A 352 1.38 -17.86 4.87
CA LEU A 352 0.43 -16.87 5.39
C LEU A 352 -0.91 -17.54 5.72
N GLY A 353 -1.46 -18.35 4.82
CA GLY A 353 -2.70 -19.11 5.03
C GLY A 353 -2.60 -20.09 6.19
N LEU A 354 -1.47 -20.80 6.31
CA LEU A 354 -1.18 -21.66 7.44
C LEU A 354 -1.14 -20.88 8.76
N GLY A 355 -0.47 -19.73 8.81
CA GLY A 355 -0.44 -18.88 9.98
C GLY A 355 -1.82 -18.40 10.39
N MET A 356 -2.68 -18.02 9.42
CA MET A 356 -4.06 -17.63 9.66
C MET A 356 -4.89 -18.79 10.22
N ALA A 357 -4.76 -19.99 9.65
CA ALA A 357 -5.45 -21.18 10.15
C ALA A 357 -4.98 -21.54 11.56
N LEU A 358 -3.69 -21.49 11.83
CA LEU A 358 -3.12 -21.71 13.16
C LEU A 358 -3.64 -20.69 14.19
N LEU A 359 -3.78 -19.41 13.82
CA LEU A 359 -4.37 -18.39 14.70
C LEU A 359 -5.87 -18.66 14.94
N ALA A 360 -6.62 -19.08 13.93
CA ALA A 360 -8.03 -19.48 14.08
C ALA A 360 -8.22 -20.70 15.01
N MET A 361 -7.19 -21.54 15.16
CA MET A 361 -7.18 -22.76 15.98
C MET A 361 -6.46 -22.55 17.32
N LEU A 362 -6.37 -21.32 17.83
CA LEU A 362 -5.79 -21.06 19.15
C LEU A 362 -6.65 -21.72 20.24
N PRO A 363 -6.04 -22.36 21.27
CA PRO A 363 -6.77 -22.88 22.41
C PRO A 363 -7.42 -21.76 23.23
N ALA A 364 -8.36 -22.08 24.10
CA ALA A 364 -9.08 -21.08 24.93
C ALA A 364 -8.12 -20.25 25.82
N ASN A 365 -7.01 -20.85 26.28
CA ASN A 365 -6.01 -20.19 27.11
C ASN A 365 -4.61 -20.36 26.49
N PRO A 366 -4.28 -19.62 25.41
CA PRO A 366 -3.00 -19.75 24.75
C PRO A 366 -1.90 -19.08 25.59
N SER A 367 -0.70 -19.65 25.56
CA SER A 367 0.48 -18.98 26.10
C SER A 367 0.89 -17.79 25.22
N VAL A 368 1.61 -16.83 25.77
CA VAL A 368 2.19 -15.70 25.02
C VAL A 368 3.05 -16.23 23.84
N ALA A 369 3.88 -17.23 24.10
CA ALA A 369 4.72 -17.84 23.08
C ALA A 369 3.88 -18.43 21.95
N ASP A 370 2.75 -19.08 22.26
CA ASP A 370 1.87 -19.70 21.28
C ASP A 370 1.24 -18.67 20.31
N ILE A 371 0.84 -17.51 20.81
CA ILE A 371 0.32 -16.40 19.99
C ILE A 371 1.45 -15.82 19.13
N VAL A 372 2.60 -15.53 19.73
CA VAL A 372 3.72 -14.85 19.07
C VAL A 372 4.25 -15.65 17.88
N TRP A 373 4.55 -16.96 18.05
CA TRP A 373 5.11 -17.73 16.92
C TRP A 373 4.11 -17.88 15.76
N ARG A 374 2.81 -18.02 16.02
CA ARG A 374 1.77 -18.09 14.97
C ARG A 374 1.67 -16.76 14.21
N THR A 375 1.73 -15.64 14.94
CA THR A 375 1.78 -14.32 14.33
C THR A 375 3.06 -14.11 13.51
N MET A 376 4.19 -14.64 13.96
CA MET A 376 5.44 -14.64 13.20
C MET A 376 5.35 -15.45 11.90
N VAL A 377 4.64 -16.60 11.89
CA VAL A 377 4.40 -17.38 10.67
C VAL A 377 3.62 -16.56 9.63
N CYS A 378 2.61 -15.80 10.07
CA CYS A 378 1.90 -14.86 9.18
C CYS A 378 2.83 -13.80 8.61
N GLY A 379 3.66 -13.19 9.45
CA GLY A 379 4.65 -12.20 9.05
C GLY A 379 5.68 -12.76 8.07
N PHE A 380 6.16 -13.98 8.30
CA PHE A 380 7.08 -14.69 7.40
C PHE A 380 6.45 -14.89 6.02
N GLY A 381 5.23 -15.45 6.00
CA GLY A 381 4.50 -15.71 4.75
C GLY A 381 4.25 -14.42 3.96
N PHE A 382 3.76 -13.38 4.62
CA PHE A 382 3.48 -12.09 3.98
C PHE A 382 4.73 -11.40 3.45
N GLY A 383 5.81 -11.33 4.23
CA GLY A 383 7.09 -10.72 3.82
C GLY A 383 7.75 -11.47 2.67
N PHE A 384 7.67 -12.81 2.69
CA PHE A 384 8.22 -13.66 1.64
C PHE A 384 7.42 -13.58 0.33
N PHE A 385 6.10 -13.35 0.40
CA PHE A 385 5.22 -13.12 -0.74
C PHE A 385 5.41 -11.74 -1.38
N GLN A 386 5.44 -10.67 -0.55
CA GLN A 386 5.21 -9.30 -1.00
C GLN A 386 6.21 -8.84 -2.06
N THR A 387 7.50 -9.08 -1.83
CA THR A 387 8.56 -8.57 -2.72
C THR A 387 8.63 -9.29 -4.06
N PRO A 388 8.60 -10.65 -4.15
CA PRO A 388 8.53 -11.34 -5.43
C PRO A 388 7.30 -10.95 -6.25
N ASN A 389 6.15 -10.78 -5.60
CA ASN A 389 4.92 -10.35 -6.28
C ASN A 389 5.02 -8.94 -6.85
N LEU A 390 5.58 -8.00 -6.07
CA LEU A 390 5.83 -6.64 -6.51
C LEU A 390 6.76 -6.61 -7.73
N LYS A 391 7.84 -7.40 -7.70
CA LYS A 391 8.75 -7.54 -8.85
C LYS A 391 8.01 -8.09 -10.07
N ALA A 392 7.14 -9.09 -9.91
CA ALA A 392 6.37 -9.66 -11.00
C ALA A 392 5.44 -8.62 -11.66
N ILE A 393 4.72 -7.81 -10.87
CA ILE A 393 3.89 -6.73 -11.39
C ILE A 393 4.73 -5.74 -12.18
N MET A 394 5.82 -5.24 -11.60
CA MET A 394 6.64 -4.20 -12.22
C MET A 394 7.40 -4.69 -13.45
N SER A 395 7.86 -5.95 -13.47
CA SER A 395 8.57 -6.51 -14.63
C SER A 395 7.64 -6.89 -15.77
N SER A 396 6.36 -7.18 -15.52
CA SER A 396 5.36 -7.48 -16.55
C SER A 396 4.81 -6.23 -17.24
N ALA A 397 5.01 -5.05 -16.65
CA ALA A 397 4.63 -3.77 -17.25
C ALA A 397 5.75 -3.21 -18.13
N PRO A 398 5.42 -2.62 -19.31
CA PRO A 398 6.41 -1.92 -20.12
C PRO A 398 7.07 -0.76 -19.33
N PRO A 399 8.34 -0.42 -19.63
CA PRO A 399 9.02 0.68 -18.92
C PRO A 399 8.28 2.02 -18.97
N HIS A 400 7.64 2.35 -20.08
CA HIS A 400 6.88 3.59 -20.27
C HIS A 400 5.53 3.59 -19.51
N ARG A 401 5.05 2.44 -19.00
CA ARG A 401 3.83 2.29 -18.18
C ARG A 401 4.15 2.02 -16.69
N SER A 402 5.37 2.32 -16.27
CA SER A 402 5.80 2.05 -14.89
C SER A 402 5.06 2.88 -13.85
N GLY A 403 4.62 4.10 -14.19
CA GLY A 403 3.80 4.95 -13.32
C GLY A 403 2.42 4.32 -13.06
N SER A 404 1.73 3.92 -14.13
CA SER A 404 0.44 3.21 -14.05
C SER A 404 0.56 1.89 -13.28
N ALA A 405 1.63 1.11 -13.52
CA ALA A 405 1.88 -0.14 -12.78
C ALA A 405 2.13 0.13 -11.29
N SER A 406 2.89 1.16 -10.94
CA SER A 406 3.12 1.59 -9.56
C SER A 406 1.82 2.01 -8.87
N GLY A 407 0.98 2.78 -9.58
CA GLY A 407 -0.35 3.16 -9.11
C GLY A 407 -1.24 1.94 -8.83
N ILE A 408 -1.23 0.92 -9.70
CA ILE A 408 -1.97 -0.34 -9.48
C ILE A 408 -1.46 -1.09 -8.26
N VAL A 409 -0.15 -1.14 -8.03
CA VAL A 409 0.42 -1.79 -6.82
C VAL A 409 -0.15 -1.15 -5.55
N ALA A 410 -0.15 0.18 -5.49
CA ALA A 410 -0.67 0.91 -4.35
C ALA A 410 -2.20 0.76 -4.22
N THR A 411 -2.93 0.84 -5.32
CA THR A 411 -4.39 0.66 -5.38
C THR A 411 -4.80 -0.76 -4.96
N ALA A 412 -4.13 -1.79 -5.48
CA ALA A 412 -4.40 -3.19 -5.12
C ALA A 412 -4.20 -3.44 -3.62
N ARG A 413 -3.17 -2.82 -3.01
CA ARG A 413 -2.96 -2.86 -1.56
C ARG A 413 -4.16 -2.28 -0.81
N LEU A 414 -4.60 -1.09 -1.18
CA LEU A 414 -5.67 -0.40 -0.46
C LEU A 414 -7.03 -1.06 -0.68
N ILE A 415 -7.35 -1.49 -1.90
CA ILE A 415 -8.56 -2.28 -2.18
C ILE A 415 -8.56 -3.56 -1.33
N GLY A 416 -7.45 -4.30 -1.33
CA GLY A 416 -7.33 -5.52 -0.52
C GLY A 416 -7.57 -5.24 0.96
N GLN A 417 -6.82 -4.29 1.55
CA GLN A 417 -6.92 -3.95 2.97
C GLN A 417 -8.35 -3.49 3.36
N THR A 418 -8.96 -2.61 2.57
CA THR A 418 -10.30 -2.10 2.85
C THR A 418 -11.36 -3.19 2.72
N THR A 419 -11.28 -4.02 1.67
CA THR A 419 -12.18 -5.17 1.48
C THR A 419 -12.02 -6.17 2.63
N GLY A 420 -10.79 -6.47 3.03
CA GLY A 420 -10.51 -7.36 4.16
C GLY A 420 -11.11 -6.84 5.46
N ALA A 421 -10.92 -5.56 5.76
CA ALA A 421 -11.49 -4.92 6.95
C ALA A 421 -13.03 -4.96 6.96
N ALA A 422 -13.68 -4.70 5.81
CA ALA A 422 -15.13 -4.78 5.68
C ALA A 422 -15.65 -6.22 5.84
N LEU A 423 -14.94 -7.21 5.29
CA LEU A 423 -15.28 -8.62 5.49
C LEU A 423 -15.12 -9.04 6.95
N ALA A 424 -14.11 -8.55 7.67
CA ALA A 424 -13.98 -8.78 9.11
C ALA A 424 -15.21 -8.24 9.87
N ALA A 425 -15.62 -6.99 9.58
CA ALA A 425 -16.83 -6.41 10.18
C ALA A 425 -18.08 -7.26 9.87
N LEU A 426 -18.23 -7.75 8.64
CA LEU A 426 -19.32 -8.67 8.28
C LEU A 426 -19.26 -9.98 9.07
N CYS A 427 -18.08 -10.56 9.29
CA CYS A 427 -17.92 -11.76 10.12
C CYS A 427 -18.41 -11.53 11.56
N PHE A 428 -18.14 -10.37 12.14
CA PHE A 428 -18.64 -10.01 13.47
C PHE A 428 -20.16 -9.86 13.50
N ILE A 429 -20.77 -9.31 12.44
CA ILE A 429 -22.23 -9.19 12.32
C ILE A 429 -22.87 -10.59 12.23
N LEU A 430 -22.29 -11.50 11.45
CA LEU A 430 -22.86 -12.83 11.19
C LEU A 430 -22.64 -13.83 12.34
N ALA A 431 -21.48 -13.80 12.98
CA ALA A 431 -21.05 -14.83 13.94
C ALA A 431 -20.80 -14.28 15.38
N GLY A 432 -21.04 -12.98 15.64
CA GLY A 432 -20.84 -12.38 16.95
C GLY A 432 -19.43 -12.66 17.52
N ARG A 433 -19.35 -13.30 18.69
CA ARG A 433 -18.06 -13.67 19.32
C ARG A 433 -17.20 -14.63 18.47
N GLY A 434 -17.81 -15.45 17.59
CA GLY A 434 -17.12 -16.31 16.64
C GLY A 434 -16.61 -15.58 15.39
N GLY A 435 -16.98 -14.30 15.23
CA GLY A 435 -16.66 -13.49 14.05
C GLY A 435 -15.16 -13.35 13.78
N ALA A 436 -14.35 -13.24 14.84
CA ALA A 436 -12.90 -13.18 14.74
C ALA A 436 -12.32 -14.47 14.13
N VAL A 437 -12.74 -15.63 14.63
CA VAL A 437 -12.29 -16.94 14.10
C VAL A 437 -12.74 -17.12 12.65
N LEU A 438 -13.99 -16.73 12.33
CA LEU A 438 -14.50 -16.77 10.97
C LEU A 438 -13.69 -15.87 10.04
N ALA A 439 -13.31 -14.66 10.47
CA ALA A 439 -12.48 -13.75 9.69
C ALA A 439 -11.07 -14.34 9.45
N LEU A 440 -10.46 -14.96 10.46
CA LEU A 440 -9.18 -15.63 10.32
C LEU A 440 -9.25 -16.81 9.34
N ALA A 441 -10.33 -17.63 9.41
CA ALA A 441 -10.57 -18.73 8.48
C ALA A 441 -10.78 -18.23 7.04
N LEU A 442 -11.54 -17.16 6.84
CA LEU A 442 -11.66 -16.49 5.55
C LEU A 442 -10.32 -15.97 5.04
N GLY A 443 -9.49 -15.41 5.91
CA GLY A 443 -8.14 -14.98 5.58
C GLY A 443 -7.28 -16.15 5.07
N ALA A 444 -7.36 -17.33 5.70
CA ALA A 444 -6.69 -18.53 5.21
C ALA A 444 -7.20 -18.93 3.80
N GLY A 445 -8.51 -18.83 3.54
CA GLY A 445 -9.11 -19.06 2.22
C GLY A 445 -8.59 -18.08 1.16
N PHE A 446 -8.56 -16.78 1.46
CA PHE A 446 -7.99 -15.74 0.57
C PHE A 446 -6.52 -16.01 0.25
N ALA A 447 -5.73 -16.41 1.24
CA ALA A 447 -4.32 -16.79 1.04
C ALA A 447 -4.20 -18.01 0.14
N GLY A 448 -5.08 -19.02 0.30
CA GLY A 448 -5.15 -20.21 -0.56
C GLY A 448 -5.47 -19.84 -2.02
N VAL A 449 -6.50 -19.04 -2.26
CA VAL A 449 -6.85 -18.54 -3.60
C VAL A 449 -5.68 -17.76 -4.21
N GLY A 450 -5.08 -16.85 -3.44
CA GLY A 450 -3.90 -16.09 -3.88
C GLY A 450 -2.71 -17.00 -4.23
N SER A 451 -2.49 -18.08 -3.45
CA SER A 451 -1.44 -19.07 -3.72
C SER A 451 -1.67 -19.78 -5.04
N VAL A 452 -2.89 -20.27 -5.30
CA VAL A 452 -3.27 -20.90 -6.58
C VAL A 452 -3.02 -19.95 -7.74
N MET A 453 -3.49 -18.68 -7.64
CA MET A 453 -3.23 -17.66 -8.66
C MET A 453 -1.72 -17.41 -8.86
N SER A 454 -0.92 -17.49 -7.78
CA SER A 454 0.52 -17.33 -7.86
C SER A 454 1.19 -18.47 -8.64
N PHE A 455 0.78 -19.71 -8.43
CA PHE A 455 1.31 -20.86 -9.18
C PHE A 455 0.82 -20.89 -10.62
N LEU A 456 -0.42 -20.47 -10.91
CA LEU A 456 -0.92 -20.33 -12.27
C LEU A 456 -0.05 -19.40 -13.15
N ARG A 457 0.68 -18.47 -12.55
CA ARG A 457 1.66 -17.63 -13.29
C ARG A 457 2.78 -18.44 -13.95
N LEU A 458 3.09 -19.62 -13.43
CA LEU A 458 4.13 -20.49 -13.99
C LEU A 458 3.71 -21.15 -15.32
N THR A 459 2.39 -21.27 -15.55
CA THR A 459 1.83 -21.82 -16.80
C THR A 459 1.66 -20.75 -17.89
N VAL A 460 1.72 -19.49 -17.51
CA VAL A 460 1.61 -18.38 -18.45
C VAL A 460 2.99 -18.05 -18.99
N ALA A 461 3.27 -18.49 -20.22
CA ALA A 461 4.52 -18.14 -20.91
C ALA A 461 4.68 -16.61 -21.00
N PRO A 462 5.87 -16.04 -20.72
CA PRO A 462 6.12 -14.65 -21.02
C PRO A 462 5.89 -14.43 -22.50
N ARG A 463 4.87 -13.66 -22.88
CA ARG A 463 4.73 -13.21 -24.26
C ARG A 463 5.89 -12.26 -24.53
N ALA A 464 6.78 -12.66 -25.46
CA ALA A 464 7.93 -11.93 -25.94
C ALA A 464 7.52 -10.56 -26.54
#